data_31959849c299cc031e63c3e65458ece3
#
_entry.id   31959849c299cc031e63c3e65458ece3
#
_cell.length_a   1.000
_cell.length_b   1.000
_cell.length_c   1.000
_cell.angle_alpha   90.00
_cell.angle_beta   90.00
_cell.angle_gamma   90.00
#
_symmetry.space_group_name_H-M   'P 1'
#
loop_
_entity.id
_entity.type
_entity.pdbx_description
1 polymer ?
#
loop_
_entity_poly.entity_id
_entity_poly.type
_entity_poly.pdbx_seq_one_letter_code
_entity_poly.pdbx_strand_id
1 'polypeptide(L)'
;MNLKPEKQLSLFGHHVIFLNFINLYKNNKSNFNQNTDLLLYMAARSENVDLIKKSYNKKIILIDRFTDSTIAYQHFGMGVDVNLIKALNKYLLKNIKVNFTFLNIVNKKNLQERLKQRKSLNRYDKFKMSFYNKVQNGFLKLSKRQKNKYQLINSNLEIHKNEKLILNRIDKLIK
;
A
#
# COMPACT_ATOMS: atom_id res chain seq x y z
N MET A 1 -12.75 -6.03 20.86
CA MET A 1 -11.99 -7.05 20.12
C MET A 1 -11.05 -7.72 21.10
N ASN A 2 -11.44 -8.87 21.68
CA ASN A 2 -10.60 -9.63 22.61
C ASN A 2 -9.63 -10.48 21.79
N LEU A 3 -8.49 -9.90 21.43
CA LEU A 3 -7.37 -10.67 20.90
C LEU A 3 -6.79 -11.50 22.04
N LYS A 4 -6.55 -12.80 21.80
CA LYS A 4 -5.82 -13.63 22.76
C LYS A 4 -4.54 -12.90 23.16
N PRO A 5 -4.17 -12.88 24.45
CA PRO A 5 -3.05 -12.07 24.95
C PRO A 5 -1.69 -12.33 24.27
N GLU A 6 -1.57 -13.41 23.50
CA GLU A 6 -0.33 -13.81 22.82
C GLU A 6 -0.09 -13.14 21.46
N LYS A 7 -1.10 -12.44 20.87
CA LYS A 7 -0.96 -11.82 19.55
C LYS A 7 -1.05 -10.29 19.64
N GLN A 8 0.08 -9.65 19.90
CA GLN A 8 0.17 -8.19 19.82
C GLN A 8 0.08 -7.70 18.39
N LEU A 9 -0.71 -6.64 18.17
CA LEU A 9 -0.86 -5.94 16.90
C LEU A 9 0.28 -4.94 16.73
N SER A 10 0.95 -4.95 15.58
CA SER A 10 1.92 -3.93 15.18
C SER A 10 1.48 -3.27 13.89
N LEU A 11 1.41 -1.94 13.90
CA LEU A 11 1.06 -1.10 12.76
C LEU A 11 2.33 -0.55 12.11
N PHE A 12 2.52 -0.84 10.84
CA PHE A 12 3.59 -0.26 10.03
C PHE A 12 2.99 0.45 8.82
N GLY A 13 3.28 1.74 8.70
CA GLY A 13 2.91 2.52 7.53
C GLY A 13 4.15 3.04 6.81
N HIS A 14 4.01 3.47 5.57
CA HIS A 14 5.09 4.12 4.83
C HIS A 14 5.65 5.37 5.51
N HIS A 15 5.00 5.86 6.56
CA HIS A 15 5.26 7.19 7.12
C HIS A 15 6.33 7.25 8.21
N VAL A 16 6.71 6.15 8.86
CA VAL A 16 7.43 6.25 10.14
C VAL A 16 8.92 6.59 9.99
N ILE A 17 9.58 6.21 8.91
CA ILE A 17 11.05 6.41 8.78
C ILE A 17 11.40 7.40 7.67
N PHE A 18 10.47 7.67 6.77
CA PHE A 18 10.73 8.43 5.54
C PHE A 18 10.53 9.95 5.65
N LEU A 19 10.15 10.45 6.83
CA LEU A 19 9.84 11.88 7.03
C LEU A 19 11.00 12.83 6.68
N ASN A 20 12.25 12.41 6.90
CA ASN A 20 13.41 13.26 6.57
C ASN A 20 13.70 13.29 5.07
N PHE A 21 13.55 12.17 4.36
CA PHE A 21 13.64 12.13 2.89
C PHE A 21 12.40 12.73 2.21
N ILE A 22 11.23 12.59 2.81
CA ILE A 22 9.99 13.21 2.31
C ILE A 22 10.04 14.74 2.38
N ASN A 23 10.79 15.34 3.27
CA ASN A 23 10.96 16.79 3.29
C ASN A 23 11.73 17.31 2.08
N LEU A 24 12.74 16.58 1.60
CA LEU A 24 13.36 16.81 0.28
C LEU A 24 12.37 16.58 -0.87
N TYR A 25 11.46 15.61 -0.71
CA TYR A 25 10.43 15.24 -1.66
C TYR A 25 9.22 16.19 -1.64
N LYS A 26 8.84 16.72 -0.49
CA LYS A 26 7.71 17.65 -0.29
C LYS A 26 8.00 19.05 -0.84
N ASN A 27 9.24 19.48 -0.91
CA ASN A 27 9.60 20.81 -1.43
C ASN A 27 9.36 21.00 -2.93
N ASN A 28 8.51 20.17 -3.55
CA ASN A 28 7.79 20.38 -4.82
C ASN A 28 8.61 20.87 -6.05
N LYS A 29 9.92 21.01 -5.97
CA LYS A 29 10.75 21.52 -7.06
C LYS A 29 11.46 20.43 -7.87
N SER A 30 11.50 19.19 -7.39
CA SER A 30 12.21 18.11 -8.08
C SER A 30 11.23 17.17 -8.79
N ASN A 31 11.20 17.24 -10.09
CA ASN A 31 10.59 16.20 -10.95
C ASN A 31 11.52 14.98 -10.98
N PHE A 32 11.47 14.14 -9.96
CA PHE A 32 12.18 12.86 -10.02
C PHE A 32 11.68 12.03 -11.19
N ASN A 33 12.61 11.40 -11.91
CA ASN A 33 12.25 10.40 -12.88
C ASN A 33 11.67 9.14 -12.20
N GLN A 34 11.03 8.29 -12.98
CA GLN A 34 10.34 7.09 -12.49
C GLN A 34 11.26 6.09 -11.76
N ASN A 35 12.55 6.01 -12.13
CA ASN A 35 13.51 5.11 -11.50
C ASN A 35 13.92 5.64 -10.13
N THR A 36 14.19 6.93 -9.99
CA THR A 36 14.45 7.58 -8.70
C THR A 36 13.28 7.38 -7.76
N ASP A 37 12.04 7.56 -8.25
CA ASP A 37 10.83 7.33 -7.49
C ASP A 37 10.76 5.88 -6.96
N LEU A 38 11.00 4.88 -7.83
CA LEU A 38 11.07 3.47 -7.44
C LEU A 38 12.13 3.23 -6.36
N LEU A 39 13.35 3.72 -6.58
CA LEU A 39 14.47 3.47 -5.66
C LEU A 39 14.23 4.09 -4.28
N LEU A 40 13.62 5.27 -4.20
CA LEU A 40 13.23 5.88 -2.93
C LEU A 40 12.20 5.02 -2.18
N TYR A 41 11.18 4.47 -2.88
CA TYR A 41 10.24 3.54 -2.25
C TYR A 41 10.90 2.23 -1.82
N MET A 42 11.88 1.72 -2.56
CA MET A 42 12.61 0.52 -2.17
C MET A 42 13.53 0.76 -0.97
N ALA A 43 14.18 1.92 -0.88
CA ALA A 43 14.97 2.31 0.29
C ALA A 43 14.09 2.37 1.56
N ALA A 44 12.93 3.05 1.49
CA ALA A 44 11.98 3.09 2.59
C ALA A 44 11.46 1.70 2.98
N ARG A 45 11.25 0.82 1.99
CA ARG A 45 10.84 -0.56 2.24
C ARG A 45 11.91 -1.35 2.94
N SER A 46 13.18 -1.16 2.59
CA SER A 46 14.30 -1.82 3.25
C SER A 46 14.27 -1.59 4.76
N GLU A 47 14.16 -0.33 5.18
CA GLU A 47 14.07 0.04 6.59
C GLU A 47 12.84 -0.57 7.28
N ASN A 48 11.66 -0.49 6.62
CA ASN A 48 10.44 -1.08 7.16
C ASN A 48 10.52 -2.60 7.29
N VAL A 49 11.18 -3.28 6.35
CA VAL A 49 11.36 -4.74 6.37
C VAL A 49 12.17 -5.17 7.60
N ASP A 50 13.18 -4.43 7.99
CA ASP A 50 13.97 -4.77 9.17
C ASP A 50 13.18 -4.59 10.48
N LEU A 51 12.28 -3.62 10.54
CA LEU A 51 11.32 -3.50 11.65
C LEU A 51 10.31 -4.66 11.65
N ILE A 52 9.79 -5.02 10.47
CA ILE A 52 8.86 -6.14 10.32
C ILE A 52 9.50 -7.45 10.79
N LYS A 53 10.75 -7.73 10.41
CA LYS A 53 11.47 -8.95 10.80
C LYS A 53 11.54 -9.17 12.31
N LYS A 54 11.69 -8.09 13.09
CA LYS A 54 11.73 -8.15 14.56
C LYS A 54 10.44 -8.70 15.16
N SER A 55 9.30 -8.50 14.49
CA SER A 55 7.96 -8.88 14.94
C SER A 55 7.34 -10.02 14.11
N TYR A 56 7.97 -10.40 12.99
CA TYR A 56 7.46 -11.43 12.08
C TYR A 56 7.39 -12.78 12.82
N ASN A 57 6.33 -13.52 12.64
CA ASN A 57 5.99 -14.76 13.36
C ASN A 57 5.58 -14.61 14.85
N LYS A 58 5.72 -13.41 15.43
CA LYS A 58 5.37 -13.18 16.84
C LYS A 58 4.08 -12.36 16.98
N LYS A 59 3.77 -11.53 15.98
CA LYS A 59 2.67 -10.56 16.04
C LYS A 59 1.87 -10.56 14.73
N ILE A 60 0.64 -10.06 14.81
CA ILE A 60 -0.13 -9.68 13.62
C ILE A 60 0.40 -8.32 13.16
N ILE A 61 0.81 -8.24 11.90
CA ILE A 61 1.37 -7.03 11.32
C ILE A 61 0.39 -6.47 10.30
N LEU A 62 -0.10 -5.26 10.53
CA LEU A 62 -0.89 -4.50 9.58
C LEU A 62 0.00 -3.47 8.89
N ILE A 63 -0.05 -3.44 7.56
CA ILE A 63 0.77 -2.55 6.75
C ILE A 63 -0.14 -1.76 5.82
N ASP A 64 -0.11 -0.44 5.94
CA ASP A 64 -0.75 0.44 4.94
C ASP A 64 0.21 0.62 3.77
N ARG A 65 -0.20 0.13 2.59
CA ARG A 65 0.57 0.12 1.34
C ARG A 65 1.89 -0.66 1.43
N PHE A 66 1.99 -1.74 0.68
CA PHE A 66 3.18 -2.58 0.64
C PHE A 66 3.59 -2.88 -0.81
N THR A 67 4.03 -4.10 -1.12
CA THR A 67 4.58 -4.51 -2.43
C THR A 67 3.68 -4.19 -3.62
N ASP A 68 2.38 -4.41 -3.46
CA ASP A 68 1.41 -4.22 -4.53
C ASP A 68 1.23 -2.77 -4.92
N SER A 69 1.36 -1.86 -3.93
CA SER A 69 1.35 -0.42 -4.21
C SER A 69 2.49 -0.02 -5.14
N THR A 70 3.68 -0.58 -4.98
CA THR A 70 4.79 -0.29 -5.88
C THR A 70 4.52 -0.82 -7.29
N ILE A 71 3.99 -2.04 -7.41
CA ILE A 71 3.61 -2.58 -8.72
C ILE A 71 2.51 -1.73 -9.37
N ALA A 72 1.48 -1.35 -8.59
CA ALA A 72 0.37 -0.57 -9.14
C ALA A 72 0.80 0.84 -9.57
N TYR A 73 1.58 1.54 -8.75
CA TYR A 73 1.99 2.92 -9.03
C TYR A 73 3.15 2.99 -10.01
N GLN A 74 4.27 2.32 -9.76
CA GLN A 74 5.47 2.45 -10.57
C GLN A 74 5.37 1.66 -11.88
N HIS A 75 4.81 0.43 -11.89
CA HIS A 75 4.64 -0.33 -13.14
C HIS A 75 3.40 0.12 -13.91
N PHE A 76 2.19 -0.09 -13.37
CA PHE A 76 0.96 0.22 -14.13
C PHE A 76 0.77 1.72 -14.34
N GLY A 77 1.10 2.53 -13.33
CA GLY A 77 0.98 3.99 -13.40
C GLY A 77 2.07 4.65 -14.25
N MET A 78 3.34 4.33 -13.99
CA MET A 78 4.50 5.03 -14.54
C MET A 78 5.25 4.26 -15.62
N GLY A 79 5.02 2.95 -15.80
CA GLY A 79 5.66 2.16 -16.85
C GLY A 79 7.02 1.55 -16.48
N VAL A 80 7.39 1.53 -15.19
CA VAL A 80 8.63 0.87 -14.75
C VAL A 80 8.54 -0.63 -15.00
N ASP A 81 9.66 -1.26 -15.35
CA ASP A 81 9.72 -2.71 -15.57
C ASP A 81 9.29 -3.48 -14.31
N VAL A 82 8.28 -4.33 -14.46
CA VAL A 82 7.74 -5.16 -13.39
C VAL A 82 8.73 -6.20 -12.89
N ASN A 83 9.64 -6.68 -13.73
CA ASN A 83 10.63 -7.68 -13.35
C ASN A 83 11.67 -7.06 -12.41
N LEU A 84 12.09 -5.83 -12.68
CA LEU A 84 12.94 -5.06 -11.76
C LEU A 84 12.27 -4.89 -10.40
N ILE A 85 11.01 -4.47 -10.37
CA ILE A 85 10.25 -4.29 -9.11
C ILE A 85 10.15 -5.61 -8.34
N LYS A 86 9.87 -6.72 -9.03
CA LYS A 86 9.79 -8.06 -8.42
C LYS A 86 11.15 -8.52 -7.87
N ALA A 87 12.24 -8.29 -8.61
CA ALA A 87 13.59 -8.65 -8.18
C ALA A 87 13.98 -7.91 -6.90
N LEU A 88 13.77 -6.59 -6.86
CA LEU A 88 14.01 -5.76 -5.68
C LEU A 88 13.16 -6.19 -4.49
N ASN A 89 11.86 -6.45 -4.68
CA ASN A 89 10.99 -6.95 -3.63
C ASN A 89 11.46 -8.32 -3.12
N LYS A 90 11.84 -9.24 -4.00
CA LYS A 90 12.36 -10.57 -3.63
C LYS A 90 13.62 -10.43 -2.78
N TYR A 91 14.55 -9.56 -3.18
CA TYR A 91 15.79 -9.30 -2.45
C TYR A 91 15.53 -8.75 -1.04
N LEU A 92 14.68 -7.73 -0.91
CA LEU A 92 14.41 -7.06 0.36
C LEU A 92 13.60 -7.92 1.33
N LEU A 93 12.54 -8.56 0.83
CA LEU A 93 11.59 -9.28 1.67
C LEU A 93 12.10 -10.66 2.12
N LYS A 94 12.95 -11.31 1.30
CA LYS A 94 13.42 -12.69 1.57
C LYS A 94 12.25 -13.62 1.89
N ASN A 95 12.06 -13.98 3.15
CA ASN A 95 11.04 -14.93 3.62
C ASN A 95 9.73 -14.26 4.09
N ILE A 96 9.66 -12.93 4.10
CA ILE A 96 8.44 -12.22 4.50
C ILE A 96 7.39 -12.36 3.41
N LYS A 97 6.22 -12.88 3.78
CA LYS A 97 5.07 -13.07 2.89
C LYS A 97 3.87 -12.27 3.38
N VAL A 98 3.15 -11.66 2.45
CA VAL A 98 1.84 -11.06 2.74
C VAL A 98 0.82 -12.19 2.77
N ASN A 99 0.15 -12.36 3.92
CA ASN A 99 -0.86 -13.40 4.10
C ASN A 99 -2.19 -13.00 3.46
N PHE A 100 -2.60 -11.76 3.64
CA PHE A 100 -3.88 -11.25 3.16
C PHE A 100 -3.84 -9.76 2.86
N THR A 101 -4.65 -9.30 1.88
CA THR A 101 -4.74 -7.90 1.46
C THR A 101 -6.19 -7.45 1.39
N PHE A 102 -6.52 -6.37 2.08
CA PHE A 102 -7.75 -5.61 1.85
C PHE A 102 -7.48 -4.54 0.80
N LEU A 103 -8.16 -4.64 -0.32
CA LEU A 103 -8.02 -3.70 -1.43
C LEU A 103 -9.19 -2.73 -1.47
N ASN A 104 -8.95 -1.49 -1.09
CA ASN A 104 -9.93 -0.42 -1.16
C ASN A 104 -10.13 0.04 -2.62
N ILE A 105 -11.40 0.01 -3.07
CA ILE A 105 -11.79 0.46 -4.40
C ILE A 105 -12.74 1.64 -4.27
N VAL A 106 -12.53 2.67 -5.09
CA VAL A 106 -13.35 3.87 -5.14
C VAL A 106 -13.73 4.18 -6.59
N ASN A 107 -14.95 4.66 -6.83
CA ASN A 107 -15.34 5.12 -8.15
C ASN A 107 -14.67 6.46 -8.50
N LYS A 108 -14.64 6.80 -9.79
CA LYS A 108 -13.99 8.01 -10.31
C LYS A 108 -14.53 9.29 -9.68
N LYS A 109 -15.87 9.40 -9.52
CA LYS A 109 -16.53 10.58 -8.96
C LYS A 109 -16.07 10.82 -7.52
N ASN A 110 -16.19 9.82 -6.65
CA ASN A 110 -15.80 9.92 -5.25
C ASN A 110 -14.28 10.14 -5.08
N LEU A 111 -13.46 9.56 -5.96
CA LEU A 111 -12.01 9.83 -5.96
C LEU A 111 -11.74 11.32 -6.27
N GLN A 112 -12.38 11.88 -7.29
CA GLN A 112 -12.24 13.30 -7.65
C GLN A 112 -12.67 14.22 -6.51
N GLU A 113 -13.81 13.93 -5.89
CA GLU A 113 -14.31 14.69 -4.75
C GLU A 113 -13.34 14.67 -3.56
N ARG A 114 -12.82 13.49 -3.22
CA ARG A 114 -11.81 13.34 -2.15
C ARG A 114 -10.51 14.09 -2.45
N LEU A 115 -10.06 14.10 -3.70
CA LEU A 115 -8.88 14.86 -4.10
C LEU A 115 -9.09 16.37 -3.97
N LYS A 116 -10.28 16.87 -4.33
CA LYS A 116 -10.65 18.29 -4.18
C LYS A 116 -10.70 18.74 -2.72
N GLN A 117 -11.11 17.85 -1.81
CA GLN A 117 -11.24 18.15 -0.38
C GLN A 117 -9.91 18.13 0.38
N ARG A 118 -8.81 17.67 -0.24
CA ARG A 118 -7.50 17.63 0.41
C ARG A 118 -6.93 19.03 0.63
N LYS A 119 -6.61 19.36 1.87
CA LYS A 119 -5.98 20.64 2.24
C LYS A 119 -4.55 20.79 1.68
N SER A 120 -3.81 19.69 1.56
CA SER A 120 -2.47 19.67 0.96
C SER A 120 -2.37 18.53 -0.05
N LEU A 121 -1.91 18.85 -1.25
CA LEU A 121 -1.71 17.89 -2.32
C LEU A 121 -0.27 17.38 -2.29
N ASN A 122 -0.10 16.07 -2.30
CA ASN A 122 1.20 15.46 -2.54
C ASN A 122 1.48 15.36 -4.06
N ARG A 123 2.70 14.92 -4.42
CA ARG A 123 3.11 14.78 -5.83
C ARG A 123 2.12 13.93 -6.65
N TYR A 124 1.63 12.83 -6.09
CA TYR A 124 0.70 11.93 -6.80
C TYR A 124 -0.66 12.57 -7.01
N ASP A 125 -1.12 13.42 -6.09
CA ASP A 125 -2.41 14.09 -6.20
C ASP A 125 -2.49 15.05 -7.39
N LYS A 126 -1.33 15.42 -7.97
CA LYS A 126 -1.22 16.26 -9.18
C LYS A 126 -1.30 15.48 -10.49
N PHE A 127 -1.31 14.15 -10.45
CA PHE A 127 -1.43 13.35 -11.67
C PHE A 127 -2.82 13.40 -12.28
N LYS A 128 -2.87 13.25 -13.61
CA LYS A 128 -4.14 13.19 -14.35
C LYS A 128 -4.96 11.95 -13.92
N MET A 129 -6.27 12.03 -14.07
CA MET A 129 -7.18 10.93 -13.73
C MET A 129 -6.86 9.63 -14.49
N SER A 130 -6.29 9.72 -15.70
CA SER A 130 -5.81 8.55 -16.45
C SER A 130 -4.76 7.73 -15.68
N PHE A 131 -3.89 8.38 -14.93
CA PHE A 131 -2.92 7.72 -14.07
C PHE A 131 -3.62 6.90 -12.97
N TYR A 132 -4.57 7.50 -12.27
CA TYR A 132 -5.32 6.79 -11.22
C TYR A 132 -6.09 5.60 -11.75
N ASN A 133 -6.67 5.71 -12.95
CA ASN A 133 -7.33 4.58 -13.61
C ASN A 133 -6.36 3.44 -13.89
N LYS A 134 -5.14 3.75 -14.38
CA LYS A 134 -4.08 2.74 -14.58
C LYS A 134 -3.70 2.06 -13.27
N VAL A 135 -3.49 2.84 -12.21
CA VAL A 135 -3.13 2.33 -10.88
C VAL A 135 -4.24 1.43 -10.33
N GLN A 136 -5.51 1.86 -10.34
CA GLN A 136 -6.62 1.06 -9.84
C GLN A 136 -6.80 -0.23 -10.65
N ASN A 137 -6.68 -0.16 -11.97
CA ASN A 137 -6.70 -1.35 -12.83
C ASN A 137 -5.53 -2.29 -12.53
N GLY A 138 -4.36 -1.74 -12.21
CA GLY A 138 -3.19 -2.50 -11.75
C GLY A 138 -3.50 -3.30 -10.49
N PHE A 139 -4.05 -2.66 -9.47
CA PHE A 139 -4.48 -3.34 -8.24
C PHE A 139 -5.53 -4.43 -8.50
N LEU A 140 -6.52 -4.16 -9.34
CA LEU A 140 -7.54 -5.14 -9.72
C LEU A 140 -6.94 -6.34 -10.47
N LYS A 141 -5.95 -6.13 -11.34
CA LYS A 141 -5.22 -7.23 -12.00
C LYS A 141 -4.44 -8.08 -11.00
N LEU A 142 -3.78 -7.45 -10.01
CA LEU A 142 -3.07 -8.14 -8.95
C LEU A 142 -4.01 -9.00 -8.09
N SER A 143 -5.13 -8.43 -7.66
CA SER A 143 -6.12 -9.14 -6.83
C SER A 143 -6.74 -10.34 -7.56
N LYS A 144 -7.01 -10.23 -8.87
CA LYS A 144 -7.54 -11.34 -9.68
C LYS A 144 -6.58 -12.54 -9.77
N ARG A 145 -5.26 -12.31 -9.71
CA ARG A 145 -4.25 -13.38 -9.77
C ARG A 145 -4.18 -14.22 -8.49
N GLN A 146 -4.60 -13.65 -7.35
CA GLN A 146 -4.52 -14.30 -6.05
C GLN A 146 -5.82 -14.11 -5.26
N LYS A 147 -6.95 -14.50 -5.85
CA LYS A 147 -8.30 -14.25 -5.30
C LYS A 147 -8.45 -14.59 -3.81
N ASN A 148 -7.87 -15.71 -3.38
CA ASN A 148 -7.98 -16.18 -2.00
C ASN A 148 -7.21 -15.32 -0.98
N LYS A 149 -6.31 -14.45 -1.45
CA LYS A 149 -5.51 -13.56 -0.61
C LYS A 149 -6.00 -12.11 -0.61
N TYR A 150 -7.09 -11.84 -1.32
CA TYR A 150 -7.62 -10.48 -1.41
C TYR A 150 -9.08 -10.42 -1.03
N GLN A 151 -9.44 -9.32 -0.38
CA GLN A 151 -10.82 -8.90 -0.22
C GLN A 151 -10.98 -7.47 -0.72
N LEU A 152 -11.89 -7.30 -1.67
CA LEU A 152 -12.23 -5.97 -2.21
C LEU A 152 -13.13 -5.25 -1.20
N ILE A 153 -12.77 -4.01 -0.89
CA ILE A 153 -13.51 -3.12 0.01
C ILE A 153 -14.07 -1.98 -0.82
N ASN A 154 -15.38 -1.85 -0.86
CA ASN A 154 -16.04 -0.77 -1.59
C ASN A 154 -15.99 0.52 -0.77
N SER A 155 -15.00 1.36 -1.03
CA SER A 155 -14.82 2.65 -0.33
C SER A 155 -15.88 3.71 -0.70
N ASN A 156 -16.86 3.39 -1.55
CA ASN A 156 -18.02 4.25 -1.78
C ASN A 156 -19.12 4.05 -0.72
N LEU A 157 -19.04 2.96 0.04
CA LEU A 157 -19.96 2.67 1.14
C LEU A 157 -19.53 3.41 2.41
N GLU A 158 -20.44 3.44 3.39
CA GLU A 158 -20.19 4.00 4.71
C GLU A 158 -19.04 3.30 5.42
N ILE A 159 -18.28 4.06 6.20
CA ILE A 159 -17.08 3.58 6.92
C ILE A 159 -17.44 2.39 7.82
N HIS A 160 -18.52 2.46 8.61
CA HIS A 160 -18.92 1.41 9.54
C HIS A 160 -19.25 0.07 8.87
N LYS A 161 -19.81 0.10 7.64
CA LYS A 161 -20.07 -1.14 6.88
C LYS A 161 -18.77 -1.82 6.49
N ASN A 162 -17.80 -1.03 6.02
CA ASN A 162 -16.49 -1.53 5.65
C ASN A 162 -15.68 -1.99 6.86
N GLU A 163 -15.74 -1.27 7.97
CA GLU A 163 -15.11 -1.64 9.24
C GLU A 163 -15.58 -3.02 9.71
N LYS A 164 -16.89 -3.22 9.82
CA LYS A 164 -17.48 -4.50 10.23
C LYS A 164 -17.03 -5.65 9.31
N LEU A 165 -16.98 -5.41 8.01
CA LEU A 165 -16.55 -6.40 7.02
C LEU A 165 -15.07 -6.76 7.19
N ILE A 166 -14.21 -5.77 7.43
CA ILE A 166 -12.78 -5.96 7.67
C ILE A 166 -12.55 -6.72 8.98
N LEU A 167 -13.17 -6.30 10.07
CA LEU A 167 -13.03 -6.94 11.38
C LEU A 167 -13.46 -8.41 11.33
N ASN A 168 -14.64 -8.70 10.75
CA ASN A 168 -15.12 -10.06 10.60
C ASN A 168 -14.16 -10.95 9.78
N ARG A 169 -13.45 -10.37 8.81
CA ARG A 169 -12.45 -11.12 8.04
C ARG A 169 -11.18 -11.34 8.83
N ILE A 170 -10.71 -10.33 9.55
CA ILE A 170 -9.54 -10.45 10.42
C ILE A 170 -9.78 -11.56 11.46
N ASP A 171 -10.93 -11.59 12.11
CA ASP A 171 -11.27 -12.63 13.11
C ASP A 171 -11.20 -14.05 12.52
N LYS A 172 -11.60 -14.22 11.24
CA LYS A 172 -11.48 -15.51 10.53
C LYS A 172 -10.05 -15.87 10.15
N LEU A 173 -9.17 -14.89 9.98
CA LEU A 173 -7.77 -15.13 9.61
C LEU A 173 -6.86 -15.42 10.81
N ILE A 174 -7.31 -15.05 12.01
CA ILE A 174 -6.55 -15.20 13.26
C ILE A 174 -6.89 -16.52 13.98
N LYS A 175 -8.09 -17.05 13.74
CA LYS A 175 -8.51 -18.37 14.22
C LYS A 175 -7.77 -19.49 13.51
#